data_445406672fe4b5962c9a2ceeb7ec95cf
#
_entry.id   445406672fe4b5962c9a2ceeb7ec95cf
#
_cell.length_a   1.000
_cell.length_b   1.000
_cell.length_c   1.000
_cell.angle_alpha   90.00
_cell.angle_beta   90.00
_cell.angle_gamma   90.00
#
_symmetry.space_group_name_H-M   'P 1'
#
loop_
_entity.id
_entity.type
_entity.pdbx_description
1 polymer ?
#
loop_
_entity_poly.entity_id
_entity_poly.type
_entity_poly.pdbx_seq_one_letter_code
_entity_poly.pdbx_strand_id
1 'polypeptide(L)'
;MTEQKLGILGGMGPQATQVFYQYVLDRTEASCDQEHLPTLILSDTKMPDRTAAILSGHTQALYERLLRDAKLLENCGCTAIAIPCNTSHFFADR
;
A
#
# COMPACT_ATOMS: atom_id res chain seq x y z
N MET A 1 -11.51 17.71 -13.34
CA MET A 1 -10.14 17.16 -13.34
C MET A 1 -9.90 16.42 -12.02
N THR A 2 -9.39 15.21 -12.07
CA THR A 2 -9.18 14.40 -10.89
C THR A 2 -7.88 14.77 -10.19
N GLU A 3 -7.95 15.04 -8.91
CA GLU A 3 -6.77 15.30 -8.11
C GLU A 3 -5.98 14.01 -7.93
N GLN A 4 -4.64 14.09 -8.04
CA GLN A 4 -3.77 12.95 -7.80
C GLN A 4 -3.76 12.63 -6.30
N LYS A 5 -3.89 11.36 -5.97
CA LYS A 5 -3.88 10.91 -4.58
C LYS A 5 -3.16 9.57 -4.51
N LEU A 6 -2.17 9.48 -3.63
CA LEU A 6 -1.43 8.23 -3.43
C LEU A 6 -2.12 7.39 -2.36
N GLY A 7 -2.36 6.12 -2.68
CA GLY A 7 -2.78 5.16 -1.68
C GLY A 7 -1.58 4.32 -1.27
N ILE A 8 -1.40 4.12 0.04
CA ILE A 8 -0.39 3.22 0.56
C ILE A 8 -1.10 2.06 1.22
N LEU A 9 -0.99 0.88 0.62
CA LEU A 9 -1.53 -0.35 1.18
C LEU A 9 -0.43 -1.00 2.00
N GLY A 10 -0.46 -0.76 3.29
CA GLY A 10 0.60 -1.18 4.20
C GLY A 10 0.11 -2.07 5.34
N GLY A 11 0.85 -2.08 6.43
CA GLY A 11 0.55 -2.91 7.58
C GLY A 11 1.32 -4.23 7.59
N MET A 12 2.17 -4.44 6.61
CA MET A 12 2.92 -5.67 6.40
C MET A 12 4.45 -5.46 6.45
N GLY A 13 5.11 -4.98 7.52
CA GLY A 13 4.46 -4.57 8.77
C GLY A 13 4.26 -3.06 8.86
N PRO A 14 3.69 -2.62 9.96
CA PRO A 14 3.36 -1.20 10.13
C PRO A 14 4.59 -0.30 10.22
N GLN A 15 5.71 -0.77 10.76
CA GLN A 15 6.94 0.01 10.81
C GLN A 15 7.47 0.27 9.40
N ALA A 16 7.44 -0.74 8.53
CA ALA A 16 7.87 -0.57 7.14
C ALA A 16 6.98 0.43 6.41
N THR A 17 5.70 0.46 6.73
CA THR A 17 4.75 1.41 6.16
C THR A 17 5.12 2.84 6.57
N GLN A 18 5.46 3.04 7.83
CA GLN A 18 5.88 4.34 8.34
C GLN A 18 7.16 4.82 7.64
N VAL A 19 8.14 3.94 7.53
CA VAL A 19 9.41 4.25 6.86
C VAL A 19 9.16 4.60 5.40
N PHE A 20 8.27 3.87 4.74
CA PHE A 20 7.95 4.13 3.34
C PHE A 20 7.33 5.53 3.16
N TYR A 21 6.43 5.91 4.05
CA TYR A 21 5.83 7.24 3.95
C TYR A 21 6.87 8.34 4.18
N GLN A 22 7.79 8.14 5.13
CA GLN A 22 8.89 9.08 5.31
C GLN A 22 9.74 9.19 4.04
N TYR A 23 9.99 8.06 3.39
CA TYR A 23 10.72 8.03 2.12
C TYR A 23 10.01 8.84 1.05
N VAL A 24 8.67 8.73 0.97
CA VAL A 24 7.88 9.51 0.02
C VAL A 24 8.02 11.01 0.29
N LEU A 25 7.94 11.40 1.55
CA LEU A 25 8.09 12.79 1.96
C LEU A 25 9.47 13.32 1.60
N ASP A 26 10.50 12.55 1.91
CA ASP A 26 11.89 12.96 1.66
C ASP A 26 12.21 13.14 0.19
N ARG A 27 11.54 12.40 -0.67
CA ARG A 27 11.78 12.44 -2.11
C ARG A 27 10.87 13.40 -2.86
N THR A 28 9.97 14.06 -2.15
CA THR A 28 9.08 15.03 -2.76
C THR A 28 9.70 16.42 -2.63
N GLU A 29 9.88 17.09 -3.76
CA GLU A 29 10.37 18.48 -3.76
C GLU A 29 9.20 19.38 -3.39
N ALA A 30 9.17 19.85 -2.16
CA ALA A 30 8.10 20.69 -1.66
C ALA A 30 8.66 21.72 -0.70
N SER A 31 8.18 22.96 -0.84
CA SER A 31 8.54 24.04 0.06
C SER A 31 7.39 24.42 0.98
N CYS A 32 6.23 23.81 0.79
CA CYS A 32 5.06 24.00 1.66
C CYS A 32 4.17 22.75 1.59
N ASP A 33 3.23 22.65 2.53
CA ASP A 33 2.37 21.47 2.64
C ASP A 33 1.60 21.19 1.34
N GLN A 34 1.15 22.23 0.66
CA GLN A 34 0.31 22.09 -0.52
C GLN A 34 1.04 21.49 -1.72
N GLU A 35 2.36 21.44 -1.67
CA GLU A 35 3.16 20.84 -2.73
C GLU A 35 3.40 19.35 -2.52
N HIS A 36 3.01 18.81 -1.36
CA HIS A 36 3.07 17.38 -1.10
C HIS A 36 1.91 16.66 -1.77
N LEU A 37 2.12 15.38 -2.04
CA LEU A 37 1.10 14.53 -2.67
C LEU A 37 0.06 14.11 -1.63
N PRO A 38 -1.22 14.40 -1.84
CA PRO A 38 -2.25 13.87 -0.95
C PRO A 38 -2.14 12.35 -0.85
N THR A 39 -2.15 11.83 0.38
CA THR A 39 -1.85 10.42 0.63
C THR A 39 -2.87 9.83 1.59
N LEU A 40 -3.35 8.65 1.26
CA LEU A 40 -4.23 7.87 2.13
C LEU A 40 -3.51 6.56 2.47
N ILE A 41 -3.30 6.32 3.76
CA ILE A 41 -2.58 5.13 4.23
C ILE A 41 -3.57 4.15 4.85
N LEU A 42 -3.62 2.95 4.29
CA LEU A 42 -4.37 1.84 4.89
C LEU A 42 -3.35 0.87 5.46
N SER A 43 -3.18 0.88 6.77
CA SER A 43 -2.26 -0.03 7.45
C SER A 43 -3.05 -1.24 7.94
N ASP A 44 -3.16 -2.26 7.08
CA ASP A 44 -3.92 -3.47 7.38
C ASP A 44 -3.02 -4.51 8.05
N THR A 45 -2.98 -4.47 9.37
CA THR A 45 -2.16 -5.39 10.16
C THR A 45 -2.78 -6.79 10.27
N LYS A 46 -4.00 -6.95 9.77
CA LYS A 46 -4.71 -8.24 9.79
C LYS A 46 -4.56 -9.01 8.48
N MET A 47 -3.71 -8.51 7.59
CA MET A 47 -3.36 -9.23 6.38
C MET A 47 -2.76 -10.59 6.74
N PRO A 48 -3.15 -11.70 6.07
CA PRO A 48 -2.54 -12.99 6.33
C PRO A 48 -1.01 -12.96 6.19
N ASP A 49 -0.32 -13.80 6.95
CA ASP A 49 1.14 -13.88 6.88
C ASP A 49 1.56 -14.23 5.45
N ARG A 50 2.33 -13.32 4.81
CA ARG A 50 2.69 -13.44 3.40
C ARG A 50 3.62 -14.62 3.15
N THR A 51 4.63 -14.76 4.01
CA THR A 51 5.59 -15.85 3.86
C THR A 51 4.91 -17.21 4.08
N ALA A 52 4.10 -17.33 5.13
CA ALA A 52 3.40 -18.57 5.40
C ALA A 52 2.44 -18.92 4.28
N ALA A 53 1.73 -17.95 3.72
CA ALA A 53 0.79 -18.18 2.63
C ALA A 53 1.51 -18.69 1.39
N ILE A 54 2.64 -18.07 1.04
CA ILE A 54 3.40 -18.47 -0.15
C ILE A 54 4.01 -19.85 0.04
N LEU A 55 4.62 -20.11 1.19
CA LEU A 55 5.27 -21.39 1.46
C LEU A 55 4.29 -22.56 1.51
N SER A 56 3.08 -22.33 2.00
CA SER A 56 2.06 -23.37 2.08
C SER A 56 1.29 -23.56 0.78
N GLY A 57 1.40 -22.63 -0.15
CA GLY A 57 0.63 -22.66 -1.39
C GLY A 57 -0.80 -22.17 -1.23
N HIS A 58 -1.19 -21.76 -0.03
CA HIS A 58 -2.55 -21.30 0.26
C HIS A 58 -2.58 -19.77 0.20
N THR A 59 -2.56 -19.22 -1.02
CA THR A 59 -2.45 -17.78 -1.24
C THR A 59 -3.78 -17.09 -1.50
N GLN A 60 -4.88 -17.82 -1.60
CA GLN A 60 -6.15 -17.23 -2.01
C GLN A 60 -6.65 -16.17 -1.02
N ALA A 61 -6.60 -16.46 0.27
CA ALA A 61 -7.06 -15.52 1.29
C ALA A 61 -6.21 -14.24 1.28
N LEU A 62 -4.91 -14.37 1.09
CA LEU A 62 -4.01 -13.23 1.01
C LEU A 62 -4.34 -12.38 -0.23
N TYR A 63 -4.53 -13.03 -1.38
CA TYR A 63 -4.84 -12.34 -2.62
C TYR A 63 -6.16 -11.57 -2.50
N GLU A 64 -7.19 -12.21 -1.94
CA GLU A 64 -8.51 -11.59 -1.78
C GLU A 64 -8.44 -10.38 -0.84
N ARG A 65 -7.64 -10.48 0.23
CA ARG A 65 -7.48 -9.38 1.17
C ARG A 65 -6.78 -8.19 0.53
N LEU A 66 -5.71 -8.46 -0.22
CA LEU A 66 -4.99 -7.42 -0.96
C LEU A 66 -5.91 -6.73 -1.96
N LEU A 67 -6.70 -7.51 -2.69
CA LEU A 67 -7.62 -6.96 -3.67
C LEU A 67 -8.70 -6.10 -3.01
N ARG A 68 -9.25 -6.57 -1.88
CA ARG A 68 -10.24 -5.82 -1.12
C ARG A 68 -9.69 -4.47 -0.69
N ASP A 69 -8.47 -4.46 -0.14
CA ASP A 69 -7.85 -3.24 0.35
C ASP A 69 -7.50 -2.30 -0.79
N ALA A 70 -7.04 -2.84 -1.93
CA ALA A 70 -6.75 -2.02 -3.10
C ALA A 70 -8.01 -1.35 -3.63
N LYS A 71 -9.12 -2.09 -3.67
CA LYS A 71 -10.39 -1.52 -4.12
C LYS A 71 -10.90 -0.45 -3.16
N LEU A 72 -10.69 -0.64 -1.87
CA LEU A 72 -11.06 0.37 -0.88
C LEU A 72 -10.32 1.68 -1.14
N LEU A 73 -9.00 1.60 -1.37
CA LEU A 73 -8.21 2.78 -1.68
C LEU A 73 -8.64 3.42 -2.99
N GLU A 74 -8.91 2.61 -4.01
CA GLU A 74 -9.41 3.12 -5.28
C GLU A 74 -10.73 3.84 -5.11
N ASN A 75 -11.65 3.27 -4.31
CA ASN A 75 -12.95 3.89 -4.06
C ASN A 75 -12.82 5.17 -3.25
N CYS A 76 -11.72 5.36 -2.54
CA CYS A 76 -11.43 6.61 -1.81
C CYS A 76 -10.76 7.65 -2.71
N GLY A 77 -10.64 7.37 -3.99
CA GLY A 77 -10.11 8.33 -4.96
C GLY A 77 -8.61 8.25 -5.18
N CYS A 78 -7.94 7.19 -4.71
CA CYS A 78 -6.51 7.03 -4.96
C CYS A 78 -6.28 6.75 -6.44
N THR A 79 -5.33 7.48 -7.04
CA THR A 79 -4.99 7.34 -8.45
C THR A 79 -3.79 6.44 -8.67
N ALA A 80 -3.06 6.13 -7.61
CA ALA A 80 -1.94 5.18 -7.62
C ALA A 80 -1.89 4.50 -6.27
N ILE A 81 -1.45 3.25 -6.23
CA ILE A 81 -1.36 2.47 -5.00
C ILE A 81 0.04 1.88 -4.89
N ALA A 82 0.70 2.13 -3.76
CA ALA A 82 1.99 1.54 -3.44
C ALA A 82 1.82 0.49 -2.35
N ILE A 83 2.55 -0.60 -2.47
CA ILE A 83 2.52 -1.70 -1.51
C ILE A 83 3.94 -1.91 -0.99
N PRO A 84 4.31 -1.30 0.16
CA PRO A 84 5.68 -1.41 0.68
C PRO A 84 5.92 -2.74 1.40
N CYS A 85 5.86 -3.83 0.65
CA CYS A 85 6.10 -5.18 1.15
C CYS A 85 6.52 -6.06 -0.02
N ASN A 86 7.80 -6.42 -0.09
CA ASN A 86 8.32 -7.21 -1.20
C ASN A 86 7.61 -8.56 -1.36
N THR A 87 7.24 -9.20 -0.25
CA THR A 87 6.55 -10.48 -0.31
C THR A 87 5.19 -10.35 -0.99
N SER A 88 4.48 -9.25 -0.75
CA SER A 88 3.18 -9.01 -1.37
C SER A 88 3.31 -8.75 -2.87
N HIS A 89 4.48 -8.31 -3.33
CA HIS A 89 4.71 -8.09 -4.75
C HIS A 89 4.67 -9.39 -5.56
N PHE A 90 4.65 -10.54 -4.90
CA PHE A 90 4.39 -11.81 -5.56
C PHE A 90 3.11 -11.74 -6.40
N PHE A 91 2.13 -10.92 -5.99
CA PHE A 91 0.86 -10.77 -6.69
C PHE A 91 0.82 -9.56 -7.62
N ALA A 92 1.85 -8.74 -7.65
CA ALA A 92 1.82 -7.48 -8.38
C ALA A 92 1.70 -7.64 -9.90
N ASP A 93 2.19 -8.76 -10.41
CA ASP A 93 2.20 -9.04 -11.86
C ASP A 93 0.95 -9.79 -12.33
N ARG A 94 -0.03 -9.97 -11.48
CA ARG A 94 -1.24 -10.68 -11.82
C ARG A 94 -2.36 -9.81 -12.33
#